data_b253b7343ece859f322020d975644deb
#
_entry.id   b253b7343ece859f322020d975644deb
#
_cell.length_a   1.000
_cell.length_b   1.000
_cell.length_c   1.000
_cell.angle_alpha   90.00
_cell.angle_beta   90.00
_cell.angle_gamma   90.00
#
_symmetry.space_group_name_H-M   'P 1'
#
loop_
_entity.id
_entity.type
_entity.pdbx_description
1 polymer ?
#
loop_
_entity_poly.entity_id
_entity_poly.type
_entity_poly.pdbx_seq_one_letter_code
_entity_poly.pdbx_strand_id
1 'polypeptide(L)'
;MIEFPVVLVINCGSSSVKFSVLDAASCEALITGIADGVNTENAFISVNGGEPASLARKDYEGALAAIALELEARDLMGSVALIGHRIAHGGSVFSESTPITDEVIDQIREISPLAPLHNYANLSGVEAAKHLFPGVQQVAVFDTSFHQTLPPQAYLYG
;
A
#
# COMPACT_ATOMS: atom_id res chain seq x y z
N MET A 1 -19.52 -11.06 -9.98
CA MET A 1 -18.13 -10.76 -10.42
C MET A 1 -18.02 -9.32 -10.86
N ILE A 2 -16.99 -8.64 -10.39
CA ILE A 2 -16.73 -7.26 -10.81
C ILE A 2 -15.81 -7.32 -12.03
N GLU A 3 -16.24 -6.67 -13.13
CA GLU A 3 -15.55 -6.76 -14.43
C GLU A 3 -14.72 -5.53 -14.77
N PHE A 4 -14.50 -4.63 -13.84
CA PHE A 4 -13.69 -3.43 -14.09
C PHE A 4 -12.41 -3.48 -13.28
N PRO A 5 -11.33 -2.85 -13.77
CA PRO A 5 -10.07 -2.85 -13.03
C PRO A 5 -10.14 -2.00 -11.78
N VAL A 6 -9.44 -2.44 -10.75
CA VAL A 6 -9.30 -1.72 -9.49
C VAL A 6 -7.83 -1.44 -9.20
N VAL A 7 -7.60 -0.43 -8.38
CA VAL A 7 -6.26 -0.07 -7.89
C VAL A 7 -6.25 -0.29 -6.39
N LEU A 8 -5.27 -1.05 -5.91
CA LEU A 8 -5.04 -1.21 -4.48
C LEU A 8 -4.00 -0.18 -4.04
N VAL A 9 -4.37 0.67 -3.09
CA VAL A 9 -3.47 1.68 -2.53
C VAL A 9 -3.08 1.25 -1.13
N ILE A 10 -1.78 1.23 -0.85
CA ILE A 10 -1.22 0.75 0.42
C ILE A 10 -0.36 1.83 1.04
N ASN A 11 -0.57 2.05 2.34
CA ASN A 11 0.23 2.95 3.15
C ASN A 11 0.67 2.19 4.40
N CYS A 12 1.92 1.70 4.39
CA CYS A 12 2.51 0.98 5.52
C CYS A 12 3.22 1.95 6.45
N GLY A 13 2.70 2.08 7.66
CA GLY A 13 3.35 2.80 8.74
C GLY A 13 4.13 1.86 9.65
N SER A 14 4.67 2.39 10.73
CA SER A 14 5.50 1.63 11.68
C SER A 14 4.75 0.51 12.38
N SER A 15 3.44 0.62 12.53
CA SER A 15 2.63 -0.41 13.20
C SER A 15 1.29 -0.64 12.52
N SER A 16 1.07 -0.07 11.32
CA SER A 16 -0.21 -0.19 10.65
C SER A 16 -0.05 -0.28 9.13
N VAL A 17 -1.06 -0.87 8.50
CA VAL A 17 -1.19 -0.88 7.04
C VAL A 17 -2.59 -0.37 6.73
N LYS A 18 -2.66 0.83 6.18
CA LYS A 18 -3.93 1.38 5.67
C LYS A 18 -4.04 1.04 4.21
N PHE A 19 -5.24 0.70 3.78
CA PHE A 19 -5.44 0.36 2.38
C PHE A 19 -6.78 0.86 1.87
N SER A 20 -6.83 1.08 0.56
CA SER A 20 -8.06 1.41 -0.17
C SER A 20 -8.06 0.65 -1.48
N VAL A 21 -9.22 0.20 -1.90
CA VAL A 21 -9.42 -0.37 -3.23
C VAL A 21 -10.27 0.61 -4.00
N LEU A 22 -9.73 1.15 -5.09
CA LEU A 22 -10.36 2.19 -5.88
C LEU A 22 -10.80 1.64 -7.22
N ASP A 23 -11.94 2.12 -7.71
CA ASP A 23 -12.31 1.95 -9.12
C ASP A 23 -11.27 2.68 -9.97
N ALA A 24 -10.64 1.99 -10.92
CA ALA A 24 -9.57 2.58 -11.71
C ALA A 24 -10.03 3.72 -12.62
N ALA A 25 -11.31 3.72 -13.02
CA ALA A 25 -11.86 4.76 -13.91
C ALA A 25 -12.32 5.99 -13.13
N SER A 26 -13.06 5.81 -12.04
CA SER A 26 -13.66 6.90 -11.27
C SER A 26 -12.82 7.36 -10.08
N CYS A 27 -11.88 6.55 -9.63
CA CYS A 27 -11.09 6.75 -8.40
C CYS A 27 -11.94 6.72 -7.13
N GLU A 28 -13.18 6.23 -7.21
CA GLU A 28 -14.01 6.07 -6.02
C GLU A 28 -13.52 4.89 -5.19
N ALA A 29 -13.50 5.06 -3.87
CA ALA A 29 -13.13 4.01 -2.96
C ALA A 29 -14.27 2.98 -2.85
N LEU A 30 -13.96 1.74 -3.20
CA LEU A 30 -14.90 0.62 -3.09
C LEU A 30 -14.78 -0.06 -1.73
N ILE A 31 -13.56 -0.11 -1.21
CA ILE A 31 -13.22 -0.71 0.08
C ILE A 31 -12.15 0.16 0.72
N THR A 32 -12.27 0.37 2.02
CA THR A 32 -11.18 0.96 2.83
C THR A 32 -10.97 0.10 4.06
N GLY A 33 -9.78 0.13 4.60
CA GLY A 33 -9.51 -0.63 5.81
C GLY A 33 -8.16 -0.33 6.41
N ILE A 34 -7.94 -0.94 7.56
CA ILE A 34 -6.69 -0.80 8.28
C ILE A 34 -6.35 -2.13 8.97
N ALA A 35 -5.10 -2.53 8.85
CA ALA A 35 -4.51 -3.53 9.75
C ALA A 35 -3.67 -2.75 10.75
N ASP A 36 -3.92 -2.95 12.05
CA ASP A 36 -3.26 -2.19 13.09
C ASP A 36 -2.63 -3.13 14.11
N GLY A 37 -1.71 -2.61 14.91
CA GLY A 37 -0.94 -3.41 15.86
C GLY A 37 -0.01 -4.40 15.19
N VAL A 38 0.42 -4.12 13.96
CA VAL A 38 1.31 -5.00 13.20
C VAL A 38 2.61 -5.20 13.97
N ASN A 39 3.09 -6.44 13.98
CA ASN A 39 4.24 -6.91 14.77
C ASN A 39 3.97 -6.98 16.28
N THR A 40 2.71 -6.93 16.69
CA THR A 40 2.30 -7.21 18.07
C THR A 40 1.32 -8.38 18.11
N GLU A 41 1.12 -8.93 19.29
CA GLU A 41 0.17 -10.03 19.47
C GLU A 41 -1.28 -9.61 19.23
N ASN A 42 -1.56 -8.32 19.30
CA ASN A 42 -2.90 -7.77 19.14
C ASN A 42 -3.21 -7.30 17.72
N ALA A 43 -2.40 -7.69 16.75
CA ALA A 43 -2.60 -7.28 15.37
C ALA A 43 -3.96 -7.73 14.84
N PHE A 44 -4.67 -6.79 14.21
CA PHE A 44 -6.01 -7.04 13.67
C PHE A 44 -6.21 -6.29 12.36
N ILE A 45 -7.26 -6.67 11.63
CA ILE A 45 -7.70 -5.96 10.44
C ILE A 45 -9.17 -5.56 10.61
N SER A 46 -9.50 -4.34 10.21
CA SER A 46 -10.87 -3.83 10.16
C SER A 46 -11.13 -3.32 8.74
N VAL A 47 -12.23 -3.73 8.15
CA VAL A 47 -12.58 -3.39 6.77
C VAL A 47 -13.88 -2.60 6.78
N ASN A 48 -13.89 -1.45 6.10
CA ASN A 48 -15.06 -0.57 5.99
C ASN A 48 -15.63 -0.16 7.36
N GLY A 49 -14.75 -0.01 8.36
CA GLY A 49 -15.18 0.33 9.71
C GLY A 49 -15.89 -0.78 10.45
N GLY A 50 -15.81 -2.02 9.96
CA GLY A 50 -16.45 -3.18 10.57
C GLY A 50 -15.70 -3.73 11.78
N GLU A 51 -16.19 -4.86 12.26
CA GLU A 51 -15.61 -5.53 13.42
C GLU A 51 -14.16 -5.94 13.13
N PRO A 52 -13.23 -5.66 14.04
CA PRO A 52 -11.85 -6.09 13.86
C PRO A 52 -11.72 -7.61 13.97
N ALA A 53 -10.87 -8.16 13.11
CA ALA A 53 -10.55 -9.59 13.10
C ALA A 53 -9.04 -9.76 13.33
N SER A 54 -8.66 -10.66 14.22
CA SER A 54 -7.26 -10.93 14.50
C SER A 54 -6.53 -11.42 13.26
N LEU A 55 -5.30 -10.94 13.07
CA LEU A 55 -4.45 -11.45 12.00
C LEU A 55 -3.91 -12.83 12.37
N ALA A 56 -3.95 -13.75 11.42
CA ALA A 56 -3.36 -15.07 11.60
C ALA A 56 -1.84 -14.98 11.74
N ARG A 57 -1.23 -14.14 10.93
CA ARG A 57 0.20 -13.81 11.00
C ARG A 57 0.32 -12.32 11.31
N LYS A 58 1.12 -11.97 12.31
CA LYS A 58 1.08 -10.65 12.95
C LYS A 58 1.98 -9.59 12.30
N ASP A 59 2.71 -9.95 11.25
CA ASP A 59 3.64 -9.05 10.56
C ASP A 59 3.02 -8.39 9.32
N TYR A 60 3.83 -7.64 8.55
CA TYR A 60 3.34 -6.98 7.33
C TYR A 60 2.87 -7.99 6.29
N GLU A 61 3.56 -9.12 6.16
CA GLU A 61 3.14 -10.20 5.27
C GLU A 61 1.74 -10.69 5.64
N GLY A 62 1.48 -10.87 6.93
CA GLY A 62 0.16 -11.27 7.43
C GLY A 62 -0.91 -10.23 7.17
N ALA A 63 -0.57 -8.94 7.31
CA ALA A 63 -1.50 -7.86 7.01
C ALA A 63 -1.88 -7.86 5.52
N LEU A 64 -0.91 -7.96 4.64
CA LEU A 64 -1.16 -8.01 3.19
C LEU A 64 -1.90 -9.28 2.79
N ALA A 65 -1.61 -10.41 3.44
CA ALA A 65 -2.34 -11.66 3.20
C ALA A 65 -3.82 -11.51 3.58
N ALA A 66 -4.12 -10.83 4.68
CA ALA A 66 -5.50 -10.56 5.09
C ALA A 66 -6.22 -9.67 4.08
N ILE A 67 -5.53 -8.66 3.55
CA ILE A 67 -6.07 -7.80 2.48
C ILE A 67 -6.38 -8.64 1.24
N ALA A 68 -5.47 -9.52 0.85
CA ALA A 68 -5.69 -10.39 -0.30
C ALA A 68 -6.93 -11.29 -0.11
N LEU A 69 -7.12 -11.83 1.09
CA LEU A 69 -8.30 -12.64 1.40
C LEU A 69 -9.60 -11.83 1.28
N GLU A 70 -9.58 -10.57 1.70
CA GLU A 70 -10.74 -9.68 1.54
C GLU A 70 -11.07 -9.46 0.06
N LEU A 71 -10.03 -9.28 -0.76
CA LEU A 71 -10.22 -9.12 -2.21
C LEU A 71 -10.77 -10.40 -2.85
N GLU A 72 -10.27 -11.56 -2.44
CA GLU A 72 -10.77 -12.84 -2.93
C GLU A 72 -12.25 -13.05 -2.54
N ALA A 73 -12.60 -12.72 -1.31
CA ALA A 73 -13.97 -12.87 -0.81
C ALA A 73 -14.96 -12.00 -1.57
N ARG A 74 -14.50 -10.94 -2.22
CA ARG A 74 -15.32 -10.00 -2.98
C ARG A 74 -15.16 -10.14 -4.50
N ASP A 75 -14.48 -11.19 -4.96
CA ASP A 75 -14.17 -11.43 -6.37
C ASP A 75 -13.39 -10.29 -7.03
N LEU A 76 -12.55 -9.60 -6.26
CA LEU A 76 -11.76 -8.46 -6.75
C LEU A 76 -10.30 -8.82 -7.02
N MET A 77 -9.82 -9.96 -6.53
CA MET A 77 -8.39 -10.31 -6.62
C MET A 77 -7.88 -10.31 -8.06
N GLY A 78 -8.64 -10.88 -8.99
CA GLY A 78 -8.29 -10.91 -10.41
C GLY A 78 -8.45 -9.57 -11.12
N SER A 79 -9.07 -8.60 -10.48
CA SER A 79 -9.31 -7.26 -11.07
C SER A 79 -8.27 -6.23 -10.65
N VAL A 80 -7.33 -6.58 -9.77
CA VAL A 80 -6.28 -5.64 -9.33
C VAL A 80 -5.31 -5.42 -10.47
N ALA A 81 -5.35 -4.23 -11.06
CA ALA A 81 -4.52 -3.86 -12.19
C ALA A 81 -3.21 -3.19 -11.78
N LEU A 82 -3.21 -2.57 -10.60
CA LEU A 82 -2.09 -1.77 -10.14
C LEU A 82 -2.12 -1.70 -8.61
N ILE A 83 -0.94 -1.69 -8.00
CA ILE A 83 -0.79 -1.44 -6.57
C ILE A 83 0.04 -0.18 -6.40
N GLY A 84 -0.52 0.83 -5.73
CA GLY A 84 0.18 2.06 -5.39
C GLY A 84 0.66 2.00 -3.95
N HIS A 85 1.93 2.34 -3.72
CA HIS A 85 2.53 2.40 -2.38
C HIS A 85 2.95 3.83 -2.07
N ARG A 86 2.54 4.33 -0.91
CA ARG A 86 3.06 5.59 -0.40
C ARG A 86 4.43 5.32 0.23
N ILE A 87 5.45 6.03 -0.26
CA ILE A 87 6.81 5.95 0.27
C ILE A 87 7.13 7.32 0.90
N ALA A 88 7.53 7.32 2.16
CA ALA A 88 7.66 8.56 2.93
C ALA A 88 8.74 9.49 2.39
N HIS A 89 9.83 8.97 1.85
CA HIS A 89 10.93 9.80 1.40
C HIS A 89 11.61 9.21 0.18
N GLY A 90 11.68 9.99 -0.89
CA GLY A 90 12.35 9.60 -2.14
C GLY A 90 13.80 10.05 -2.23
N GLY A 91 14.28 10.85 -1.27
CA GLY A 91 15.61 11.42 -1.31
C GLY A 91 15.78 12.34 -2.52
N SER A 92 17.00 12.44 -3.03
CA SER A 92 17.29 13.16 -4.26
C SER A 92 17.16 12.29 -5.51
N VAL A 93 16.90 11.01 -5.34
CA VAL A 93 16.84 10.03 -6.44
C VAL A 93 15.48 10.06 -7.14
N PHE A 94 14.40 10.20 -6.36
CA PHE A 94 13.05 10.13 -6.90
C PHE A 94 12.32 11.45 -6.70
N SER A 95 11.87 12.04 -7.81
CA SER A 95 11.12 13.29 -7.80
C SER A 95 9.68 13.12 -8.29
N GLU A 96 9.31 11.92 -8.74
CA GLU A 96 7.98 11.63 -9.25
C GLU A 96 7.61 10.16 -9.02
N SER A 97 6.34 9.83 -9.22
CA SER A 97 5.85 8.45 -9.08
C SER A 97 6.63 7.51 -10.00
N THR A 98 7.03 6.37 -9.47
CA THR A 98 7.99 5.48 -10.14
C THR A 98 7.48 4.05 -10.10
N PRO A 99 7.43 3.35 -11.25
CA PRO A 99 7.17 1.91 -11.25
C PRO A 99 8.23 1.18 -10.41
N ILE A 100 7.77 0.25 -9.57
CA ILE A 100 8.66 -0.46 -8.66
C ILE A 100 9.26 -1.66 -9.37
N THR A 101 10.59 -1.63 -9.52
CA THR A 101 11.40 -2.73 -10.01
C THR A 101 12.33 -3.17 -8.89
N ASP A 102 13.04 -4.27 -9.07
CA ASP A 102 14.04 -4.70 -8.08
C ASP A 102 15.11 -3.64 -7.88
N GLU A 103 15.50 -2.94 -8.93
CA GLU A 103 16.44 -1.82 -8.84
C GLU A 103 15.88 -0.68 -8.00
N VAL A 104 14.60 -0.32 -8.20
CA VAL A 104 13.94 0.72 -7.43
C VAL A 104 13.87 0.34 -5.95
N ILE A 105 13.57 -0.92 -5.65
CA ILE A 105 13.56 -1.41 -4.27
C ILE A 105 14.92 -1.21 -3.61
N ASP A 106 16.00 -1.55 -4.32
CA ASP A 106 17.36 -1.37 -3.80
C ASP A 106 17.69 0.10 -3.59
N GLN A 107 17.27 0.97 -4.51
CA GLN A 107 17.47 2.42 -4.38
C GLN A 107 16.72 3.00 -3.18
N ILE A 108 15.48 2.57 -2.95
CA ILE A 108 14.71 3.00 -1.77
C ILE A 108 15.39 2.52 -0.50
N ARG A 109 15.92 1.31 -0.50
CA ARG A 109 16.64 0.77 0.66
C ARG A 109 17.90 1.60 0.98
N GLU A 110 18.59 2.08 -0.04
CA GLU A 110 19.78 2.92 0.14
C GLU A 110 19.46 4.28 0.77
N ILE A 111 18.29 4.87 0.46
CA ILE A 111 17.90 6.17 1.01
C ILE A 111 17.08 6.04 2.31
N SER A 112 16.76 4.83 2.75
CA SER A 112 15.96 4.61 3.95
C SER A 112 16.52 5.23 5.23
N PRO A 113 17.85 5.39 5.41
CA PRO A 113 18.36 6.11 6.58
C PRO A 113 17.88 7.55 6.72
N LEU A 114 17.37 8.18 5.63
CA LEU A 114 16.79 9.53 5.68
C LEU A 114 15.43 9.55 6.38
N ALA A 115 14.71 8.44 6.36
CA ALA A 115 13.41 8.29 7.02
C ALA A 115 13.27 6.82 7.48
N PRO A 116 14.08 6.37 8.46
CA PRO A 116 14.22 4.93 8.74
C PRO A 116 12.93 4.26 9.20
N LEU A 117 12.10 4.93 10.00
CA LEU A 117 10.87 4.33 10.51
C LEU A 117 9.83 4.12 9.41
N HIS A 118 9.77 5.05 8.45
CA HIS A 118 8.74 5.03 7.41
C HIS A 118 9.16 4.22 6.20
N ASN A 119 10.39 4.43 5.70
CA ASN A 119 10.81 3.78 4.47
C ASN A 119 11.00 2.27 4.63
N TYR A 120 11.50 1.80 5.77
CA TYR A 120 11.61 0.36 6.01
C TYR A 120 10.23 -0.30 6.10
N ALA A 121 9.27 0.36 6.75
CA ALA A 121 7.90 -0.14 6.80
C ALA A 121 7.27 -0.17 5.40
N ASN A 122 7.47 0.90 4.63
CA ASN A 122 6.97 0.97 3.26
C ASN A 122 7.55 -0.15 2.39
N LEU A 123 8.86 -0.42 2.50
CA LEU A 123 9.50 -1.51 1.76
C LEU A 123 8.96 -2.88 2.16
N SER A 124 8.68 -3.08 3.45
CA SER A 124 8.07 -4.33 3.92
C SER A 124 6.73 -4.58 3.23
N GLY A 125 5.93 -3.52 3.05
CA GLY A 125 4.67 -3.60 2.33
C GLY A 125 4.87 -3.93 0.85
N VAL A 126 5.86 -3.32 0.20
CA VAL A 126 6.18 -3.59 -1.21
C VAL A 126 6.59 -5.06 -1.40
N GLU A 127 7.46 -5.56 -0.54
CA GLU A 127 7.94 -6.94 -0.64
C GLU A 127 6.82 -7.94 -0.38
N ALA A 128 5.97 -7.68 0.61
CA ALA A 128 4.80 -8.51 0.87
C ALA A 128 3.82 -8.52 -0.30
N ALA A 129 3.57 -7.35 -0.89
CA ALA A 129 2.68 -7.23 -2.05
C ALA A 129 3.24 -7.97 -3.27
N LYS A 130 4.54 -7.89 -3.50
CA LYS A 130 5.20 -8.62 -4.58
C LYS A 130 4.97 -10.12 -4.45
N HIS A 131 4.99 -10.62 -3.23
CA HIS A 131 4.79 -12.03 -2.92
C HIS A 131 3.33 -12.46 -3.08
N LEU A 132 2.40 -11.64 -2.62
CA LEU A 132 0.97 -11.98 -2.57
C LEU A 132 0.19 -11.60 -3.83
N PHE A 133 0.72 -10.68 -4.63
CA PHE A 133 0.11 -10.23 -5.89
C PHE A 133 1.13 -10.40 -7.04
N PRO A 134 1.55 -11.63 -7.34
CA PRO A 134 2.56 -11.84 -8.37
C PRO A 134 2.05 -11.36 -9.74
N GLY A 135 2.92 -10.69 -10.48
CA GLY A 135 2.59 -10.20 -11.82
C GLY A 135 1.83 -8.89 -11.85
N VAL A 136 1.38 -8.36 -10.71
CA VAL A 136 0.71 -7.06 -10.65
C VAL A 136 1.76 -5.96 -10.56
N GLN A 137 1.65 -4.95 -11.42
CA GLN A 137 2.57 -3.81 -11.40
C GLN A 137 2.37 -3.00 -10.12
N GLN A 138 3.48 -2.60 -9.51
CA GLN A 138 3.49 -1.75 -8.33
C GLN A 138 4.14 -0.41 -8.67
N VAL A 139 3.62 0.67 -8.06
CA VAL A 139 4.12 2.03 -8.27
C VAL A 139 4.38 2.65 -6.90
N ALA A 140 5.54 3.29 -6.75
CA ALA A 140 5.86 4.07 -5.57
C ALA A 140 5.43 5.52 -5.80
N VAL A 141 4.72 6.09 -4.81
CA VAL A 141 4.36 7.50 -4.78
C VAL A 141 5.06 8.11 -3.58
N PHE A 142 6.00 9.02 -3.85
CA PHE A 142 6.82 9.60 -2.81
C PHE A 142 6.18 10.86 -2.27
N ASP A 143 6.15 11.01 -0.94
CA ASP A 143 5.58 12.20 -0.31
C ASP A 143 6.25 13.47 -0.80
N THR A 144 7.57 13.42 -1.00
CA THR A 144 8.33 14.57 -1.49
C THR A 144 7.95 14.96 -2.91
N SER A 145 7.72 14.00 -3.79
CA SER A 145 7.28 14.27 -5.16
C SER A 145 5.80 14.64 -5.23
N PHE A 146 4.99 14.07 -4.34
CA PHE A 146 3.56 14.34 -4.27
C PHE A 146 3.30 15.83 -4.08
N HIS A 147 4.00 16.47 -3.13
CA HIS A 147 3.84 17.89 -2.86
C HIS A 147 4.39 18.78 -3.96
N GLN A 148 5.31 18.28 -4.80
CA GLN A 148 5.92 19.04 -5.89
C GLN A 148 5.09 19.03 -7.16
N THR A 149 4.35 17.95 -7.42
CA THR A 149 3.71 17.71 -8.71
C THR A 149 2.20 17.92 -8.72
N LEU A 150 1.53 17.88 -7.56
CA LEU A 150 0.10 18.01 -7.50
C LEU A 150 -0.33 19.48 -7.40
N PRO A 151 -1.48 19.84 -8.03
CA PRO A 151 -2.07 21.16 -7.83
C PRO A 151 -2.41 21.39 -6.35
N PRO A 152 -2.44 22.66 -5.89
CA PRO A 152 -2.74 22.93 -4.48
C PRO A 152 -4.04 22.33 -3.96
N GLN A 153 -5.07 22.25 -4.77
CA GLN A 153 -6.35 21.67 -4.37
C GLN A 153 -6.25 20.16 -4.11
N ALA A 154 -5.27 19.47 -4.67
CA ALA A 154 -5.06 18.05 -4.42
C ALA A 154 -4.45 17.80 -3.05
N TYR A 155 -3.77 18.78 -2.46
CA TYR A 155 -3.19 18.65 -1.13
C TYR A 155 -4.25 18.54 -0.04
N LEU A 156 -5.45 19.01 -0.30
CA LEU A 156 -6.55 18.95 0.65
C LEU A 156 -7.03 17.51 0.90
N TYR A 157 -6.70 16.59 0.02
CA TYR A 157 -7.09 15.18 0.10
C TYR A 157 -5.92 14.26 0.51
N GLY A 158 -4.75 14.85 0.66
CA GLY A 158 -3.52 14.13 0.97
C GLY A 158 -3.34 13.77 2.45
#